data_1d0daed18d84fbfc9a9df2b4d91983d4
#
_entry.id   1d0daed18d84fbfc9a9df2b4d91983d4
#
_cell.length_a   1.000
_cell.length_b   1.000
_cell.length_c   1.000
_cell.angle_alpha   90.00
_cell.angle_beta   90.00
_cell.angle_gamma   90.00
#
_symmetry.space_group_name_H-M   'P 1'
#
loop_
_entity.id
_entity.type
_entity.pdbx_description
1 polymer ?
#
loop_
_entity_poly.entity_id
_entity_poly.type
_entity_poly.pdbx_seq_one_letter_code
_entity_poly.pdbx_strand_id
1 'polypeptide(L)'
;MTQDLVFEAPRRGLPPRHFADLDADGRAEAVAALGLPAFRAKQLAAQYYGRLTADPRQMTDLPAGDREAVAEALFPPLLTVVREVECDAGETRKTLWRGHDGATFESVLMRYPDRNTVTALSLFGPDG
;
A
#
# COMPACT_ATOMS: atom_id res chain seq x y z
N MET A 1 23.79 18.63 -20.61
CA MET A 1 23.21 18.04 -20.31
C MET A 1 23.23 17.69 -19.13
N THR A 2 23.08 17.58 -18.46
CA THR A 2 23.23 17.23 -17.36
C THR A 2 22.20 17.52 -16.47
N GLN A 3 21.39 18.40 -16.64
CA GLN A 3 20.39 18.69 -15.80
C GLN A 3 19.51 17.56 -15.59
N ASP A 4 19.44 16.73 -16.49
CA ASP A 4 18.62 15.58 -16.32
C ASP A 4 19.00 14.78 -15.13
N LEU A 5 20.24 14.87 -14.77
CA LEU A 5 20.71 14.10 -13.68
C LEU A 5 20.06 14.50 -12.37
N VAL A 6 19.66 15.72 -12.30
CA VAL A 6 19.03 16.20 -11.09
C VAL A 6 17.74 15.46 -10.82
N PHE A 7 17.03 15.13 -11.88
CA PHE A 7 15.78 14.45 -11.71
C PHE A 7 15.96 12.98 -11.36
N GLU A 8 17.14 12.45 -11.64
CA GLU A 8 17.36 11.07 -11.35
C GLU A 8 17.65 10.84 -9.89
N ALA A 9 18.28 11.79 -9.25
CA ALA A 9 18.66 11.60 -7.86
C ALA A 9 17.51 11.17 -6.96
N PRO A 10 16.31 11.75 -7.09
CA PRO A 10 15.21 11.36 -6.22
C PRO A 10 14.67 9.97 -6.46
N ARG A 11 15.20 9.27 -7.42
CA ARG A 11 14.64 7.96 -7.71
C ARG A 11 14.96 6.93 -6.64
N ARG A 12 15.99 7.17 -5.86
CA ARG A 12 16.25 6.25 -4.77
C ARG A 12 15.07 6.31 -3.81
N GLY A 13 14.75 5.21 -3.21
CA GLY A 13 13.63 5.17 -2.28
C GLY A 13 12.29 5.02 -2.94
N LEU A 14 12.26 4.76 -4.25
CA LEU A 14 10.99 4.48 -4.90
C LEU A 14 10.41 3.18 -4.36
N PRO A 15 9.10 3.13 -4.16
CA PRO A 15 8.48 1.92 -3.66
C PRO A 15 8.53 0.81 -4.70
N PRO A 16 8.47 -0.44 -4.27
CA PRO A 16 8.36 -1.55 -5.21
C PRO A 16 7.01 -1.49 -5.91
N ARG A 17 6.94 -2.18 -7.05
CA ARG A 17 5.71 -2.22 -7.81
C ARG A 17 4.61 -2.88 -7.01
N HIS A 18 3.42 -2.29 -7.04
CA HIS A 18 2.28 -2.75 -6.27
C HIS A 18 1.12 -3.06 -7.19
N PHE A 19 0.21 -3.93 -6.75
CA PHE A 19 -0.99 -4.28 -7.50
C PHE A 19 -1.78 -3.03 -7.91
N ALA A 20 -1.81 -2.03 -7.06
CA ALA A 20 -2.53 -0.79 -7.34
C ALA A 20 -1.94 0.01 -8.51
N ASP A 21 -0.71 -0.29 -8.91
CA ASP A 21 -0.09 0.38 -10.05
C ASP A 21 -0.52 -0.21 -11.40
N LEU A 22 -1.26 -1.32 -11.39
CA LEU A 22 -1.54 -2.09 -12.58
C LEU A 22 -2.94 -1.86 -13.09
N ASP A 23 -3.08 -1.81 -14.42
CA ASP A 23 -4.39 -1.82 -15.07
C ASP A 23 -4.83 -3.28 -15.25
N ALA A 24 -5.97 -3.49 -15.90
CA ALA A 24 -6.51 -4.85 -16.05
C ALA A 24 -5.56 -5.79 -16.77
N ASP A 25 -4.93 -5.31 -17.85
CA ASP A 25 -3.98 -6.13 -18.59
C ASP A 25 -2.73 -6.41 -17.76
N GLY A 26 -2.23 -5.41 -17.06
CA GLY A 26 -1.08 -5.56 -16.19
C GLY A 26 -1.34 -6.54 -15.06
N ARG A 27 -2.54 -6.54 -14.51
CA ARG A 27 -2.91 -7.50 -13.46
C ARG A 27 -2.92 -8.93 -13.99
N ALA A 28 -3.47 -9.12 -15.20
CA ALA A 28 -3.50 -10.45 -15.81
C ALA A 28 -2.08 -10.94 -16.07
N GLU A 29 -1.22 -10.07 -16.57
CA GLU A 29 0.18 -10.43 -16.82
C GLU A 29 0.91 -10.76 -15.52
N ALA A 30 0.65 -10.00 -14.47
CA ALA A 30 1.32 -10.20 -13.20
C ALA A 30 0.95 -11.55 -12.57
N VAL A 31 -0.33 -11.93 -12.62
CA VAL A 31 -0.72 -13.23 -12.07
C VAL A 31 -0.21 -14.36 -12.94
N ALA A 32 -0.14 -14.16 -14.26
CA ALA A 32 0.42 -15.17 -15.14
C ALA A 32 1.90 -15.40 -14.86
N ALA A 33 2.62 -14.34 -14.54
CA ALA A 33 4.02 -14.45 -14.17
C ALA A 33 4.25 -15.27 -12.91
N LEU A 34 3.23 -15.35 -12.06
CA LEU A 34 3.29 -16.18 -10.85
C LEU A 34 2.79 -17.61 -11.11
N GLY A 35 2.44 -17.92 -12.35
CA GLY A 35 1.93 -19.24 -12.69
C GLY A 35 0.47 -19.43 -12.36
N LEU A 36 -0.28 -18.35 -12.13
CA LEU A 36 -1.68 -18.43 -11.75
C LEU A 36 -2.60 -18.20 -12.93
N PRO A 37 -3.82 -18.79 -12.91
CA PRO A 37 -4.79 -18.54 -13.98
C PRO A 37 -5.19 -17.07 -14.04
N ALA A 38 -5.56 -16.60 -15.23
CA ALA A 38 -5.90 -15.19 -15.44
C ALA A 38 -7.07 -14.72 -14.58
N PHE A 39 -8.02 -15.60 -14.26
CA PHE A 39 -9.17 -15.18 -13.45
C PHE A 39 -8.78 -14.76 -12.05
N ARG A 40 -7.58 -15.13 -11.59
CA ARG A 40 -7.09 -14.69 -10.28
C ARG A 40 -6.94 -13.17 -10.23
N ALA A 41 -6.62 -12.54 -11.39
CA ALA A 41 -6.51 -11.09 -11.43
C ALA A 41 -7.83 -10.42 -11.05
N LYS A 42 -8.94 -10.97 -11.52
CA LYS A 42 -10.25 -10.41 -11.19
C LYS A 42 -10.61 -10.65 -9.74
N GLN A 43 -10.25 -11.80 -9.20
CA GLN A 43 -10.49 -12.09 -7.78
C GLN A 43 -9.70 -11.14 -6.90
N LEU A 44 -8.43 -10.89 -7.25
CA LEU A 44 -7.62 -9.95 -6.50
C LEU A 44 -8.20 -8.54 -6.54
N ALA A 45 -8.66 -8.11 -7.72
CA ALA A 45 -9.26 -6.79 -7.84
C ALA A 45 -10.53 -6.67 -7.01
N ALA A 46 -11.36 -7.72 -7.00
CA ALA A 46 -12.57 -7.70 -6.20
C ALA A 46 -12.28 -7.64 -4.71
N GLN A 47 -11.25 -8.34 -4.26
CA GLN A 47 -10.85 -8.31 -2.86
C GLN A 47 -10.26 -6.96 -2.49
N TYR A 48 -9.34 -6.46 -3.31
CA TYR A 48 -8.61 -5.23 -2.99
C TYR A 48 -9.51 -4.00 -3.09
N TYR A 49 -10.20 -3.85 -4.22
CA TYR A 49 -11.02 -2.66 -4.47
C TYR A 49 -12.45 -2.79 -3.94
N GLY A 50 -13.00 -3.98 -4.02
CA GLY A 50 -14.39 -4.19 -3.62
C GLY A 50 -14.56 -4.43 -2.12
N ARG A 51 -13.75 -5.30 -1.56
CA ARG A 51 -13.84 -5.65 -0.14
C ARG A 51 -12.80 -4.95 0.72
N LEU A 52 -11.92 -4.17 0.08
CA LEU A 52 -10.86 -3.43 0.76
C LEU A 52 -9.92 -4.33 1.56
N THR A 53 -9.71 -5.55 1.08
CA THR A 53 -8.78 -6.48 1.69
C THR A 53 -7.42 -6.28 1.04
N ALA A 54 -6.50 -5.68 1.76
CA ALA A 54 -5.20 -5.32 1.22
C ALA A 54 -4.14 -6.41 1.41
N ASP A 55 -4.40 -7.40 2.23
CA ASP A 55 -3.44 -8.45 2.51
C ASP A 55 -3.91 -9.76 1.88
N PRO A 56 -3.19 -10.27 0.86
CA PRO A 56 -3.59 -11.52 0.21
C PRO A 56 -3.64 -12.72 1.14
N ARG A 57 -2.94 -12.65 2.26
CA ARG A 57 -2.98 -13.74 3.24
C ARG A 57 -4.37 -13.93 3.84
N GLN A 58 -5.21 -12.90 3.73
CA GLN A 58 -6.59 -12.93 4.22
C GLN A 58 -7.60 -13.13 3.11
N MET A 59 -7.16 -13.28 1.87
CA MET A 59 -8.06 -13.46 0.73
C MET A 59 -8.44 -14.91 0.57
N THR A 60 -9.63 -15.26 1.03
CA THR A 60 -10.08 -16.64 1.03
C THR A 60 -10.37 -17.21 -0.37
N ASP A 61 -10.53 -16.32 -1.36
CA ASP A 61 -10.72 -16.75 -2.75
C ASP A 61 -9.47 -17.36 -3.35
N LEU A 62 -8.30 -17.08 -2.78
CA LEU A 62 -7.05 -17.61 -3.27
C LEU A 62 -6.72 -18.92 -2.56
N PRO A 63 -6.16 -19.90 -3.29
CA PRO A 63 -5.65 -21.10 -2.63
C PRO A 63 -4.61 -20.72 -1.58
N ALA A 64 -4.65 -21.42 -0.45
CA ALA A 64 -3.76 -21.07 0.65
C ALA A 64 -2.30 -21.10 0.25
N GLY A 65 -1.90 -22.00 -0.63
CA GLY A 65 -0.51 -22.11 -1.06
C GLY A 65 -0.04 -20.96 -1.93
N ASP A 66 -0.96 -20.19 -2.52
CA ASP A 66 -0.58 -19.10 -3.41
C ASP A 66 -0.56 -17.75 -2.72
N ARG A 67 -1.13 -17.66 -1.55
CA ARG A 67 -1.33 -16.36 -0.88
C ARG A 67 -0.03 -15.65 -0.56
N GLU A 68 0.96 -16.40 -0.09
CA GLU A 68 2.23 -15.79 0.30
C GLU A 68 2.97 -15.24 -0.93
N ALA A 69 2.99 -16.00 -2.01
CA ALA A 69 3.67 -15.55 -3.23
C ALA A 69 3.00 -14.30 -3.81
N VAL A 70 1.68 -14.26 -3.79
CA VAL A 70 0.93 -13.10 -4.26
C VAL A 70 1.23 -11.89 -3.38
N ALA A 71 1.26 -12.09 -2.06
CA ALA A 71 1.54 -11.01 -1.14
C ALA A 71 2.92 -10.41 -1.38
N GLU A 72 3.93 -11.25 -1.53
CA GLU A 72 5.29 -10.77 -1.72
C GLU A 72 5.49 -10.09 -3.07
N ALA A 73 4.86 -10.62 -4.12
CA ALA A 73 5.08 -10.11 -5.47
C ALA A 73 4.24 -8.88 -5.79
N LEU A 74 3.00 -8.82 -5.32
CA LEU A 74 2.05 -7.81 -5.77
C LEU A 74 1.59 -6.84 -4.68
N PHE A 75 1.77 -7.20 -3.42
CA PHE A 75 1.31 -6.36 -2.31
C PHE A 75 2.43 -6.10 -1.31
N PRO A 76 3.57 -5.55 -1.77
CA PRO A 76 4.64 -5.24 -0.83
C PRO A 76 4.23 -4.09 0.09
N PRO A 77 4.78 -4.02 1.29
CA PRO A 77 4.52 -2.89 2.17
C PRO A 77 5.00 -1.60 1.54
N LEU A 78 4.17 -0.58 1.54
CA LEU A 78 4.52 0.71 0.95
C LEU A 78 4.90 1.73 2.01
N LEU A 79 4.39 1.55 3.22
CA LEU A 79 4.60 2.49 4.30
C LEU A 79 5.00 1.74 5.55
N THR A 80 5.82 2.40 6.37
CA THR A 80 6.24 1.86 7.65
C THR A 80 5.66 2.73 8.76
N VAL A 81 5.08 2.12 9.78
CA VAL A 81 4.61 2.87 10.94
C VAL A 81 5.82 3.21 11.79
N VAL A 82 6.03 4.49 12.01
CA VAL A 82 7.12 4.98 12.87
C VAL A 82 6.64 5.09 14.31
N ARG A 83 5.43 5.62 14.49
CA ARG A 83 4.86 5.81 15.82
C ARG A 83 3.36 5.93 15.71
N GLU A 84 2.67 5.46 16.72
CA GLU A 84 1.23 5.55 16.78
C GLU A 84 0.82 5.97 18.17
N VAL A 85 -0.11 6.91 18.26
CA VAL A 85 -0.61 7.42 19.53
C VAL A 85 -2.12 7.44 19.49
N GLU A 86 -2.76 6.95 20.54
CA GLU A 86 -4.21 7.03 20.69
C GLU A 86 -4.56 8.08 21.71
N CYS A 87 -5.61 8.83 21.43
CA CYS A 87 -6.10 9.88 22.30
C CYS A 87 -7.60 9.70 22.46
N ASP A 88 -8.18 10.41 23.44
CA ASP A 88 -9.62 10.44 23.63
C ASP A 88 -10.22 9.05 23.78
N ALA A 89 -9.58 8.23 24.59
CA ALA A 89 -10.04 6.87 24.88
C ALA A 89 -10.13 6.02 23.61
N GLY A 90 -9.22 6.25 22.65
CA GLY A 90 -9.18 5.47 21.42
C GLY A 90 -10.01 6.04 20.30
N GLU A 91 -10.68 7.16 20.50
CA GLU A 91 -11.49 7.76 19.44
C GLU A 91 -10.64 8.47 18.41
N THR A 92 -9.43 8.85 18.76
CA THR A 92 -8.51 9.50 17.83
C THR A 92 -7.21 8.72 17.81
N ARG A 93 -6.75 8.37 16.61
CA ARG A 93 -5.48 7.68 16.44
C ARG A 93 -4.61 8.48 15.48
N LYS A 94 -3.43 8.85 15.94
CA LYS A 94 -2.45 9.54 15.13
C LYS A 94 -1.34 8.59 14.80
N THR A 95 -1.04 8.44 13.51
CA THR A 95 0.00 7.52 13.06
C THR A 95 1.02 8.29 12.23
N LEU A 96 2.27 8.15 12.58
CA LEU A 96 3.38 8.71 11.80
C LEU A 96 3.91 7.61 10.91
N TRP A 97 3.89 7.86 9.62
CA TRP A 97 4.28 6.90 8.59
C TRP A 97 5.57 7.35 7.93
N ARG A 98 6.33 6.38 7.44
CA ARG A 98 7.51 6.66 6.62
C ARG A 98 7.33 5.96 5.28
N GLY A 99 7.57 6.70 4.18
CA GLY A 99 7.56 6.14 2.84
C GLY A 99 8.92 5.58 2.47
N HIS A 100 9.02 5.01 1.30
CA HIS A 100 10.25 4.40 0.82
C HIS A 100 11.36 5.42 0.58
N ASP A 101 11.01 6.67 0.34
CA ASP A 101 11.99 7.72 0.12
C ASP A 101 12.46 8.36 1.42
N GLY A 102 11.99 7.86 2.55
CA GLY A 102 12.36 8.42 3.85
C GLY A 102 11.48 9.57 4.31
N ALA A 103 10.61 10.07 3.46
CA ALA A 103 9.70 11.14 3.85
C ALA A 103 8.66 10.60 4.84
N THR A 104 8.25 11.44 5.76
CA THR A 104 7.26 11.05 6.76
C THR A 104 6.03 11.92 6.65
N PHE A 105 4.90 11.35 7.03
CA PHE A 105 3.66 12.10 7.11
C PHE A 105 2.80 11.53 8.23
N GLU A 106 1.87 12.33 8.69
CA GLU A 106 1.00 11.92 9.79
C GLU A 106 -0.42 11.76 9.28
N SER A 107 -1.09 10.70 9.70
CA SER A 107 -2.51 10.53 9.46
C SER A 107 -3.23 10.56 10.81
N VAL A 108 -4.44 11.10 10.78
CA VAL A 108 -5.28 11.18 11.97
C VAL A 108 -6.59 10.47 11.64
N LEU A 109 -6.88 9.43 12.39
CA LEU A 109 -8.15 8.72 12.26
C LEU A 109 -9.03 9.16 13.43
N MET A 110 -10.18 9.72 13.12
CA MET A 110 -11.16 10.11 14.11
C MET A 110 -12.37 9.23 13.97
N ARG A 111 -12.78 8.61 15.07
CA ARG A 111 -13.91 7.70 15.08
C ARG A 111 -15.09 8.37 15.72
N TYR A 112 -16.19 8.38 15.00
CA TYR A 112 -17.46 8.91 15.50
C TYR A 112 -18.47 7.78 15.51
N PRO A 113 -19.55 7.89 16.28
CA PRO A 113 -20.54 6.81 16.31
C PRO A 113 -21.13 6.45 14.94
N ASP A 114 -21.21 7.41 14.03
CA ASP A 114 -21.83 7.19 12.74
C ASP A 114 -20.85 7.14 11.57
N ARG A 115 -19.57 7.42 11.78
CA ARG A 115 -18.60 7.42 10.68
C ARG A 115 -17.18 7.51 11.21
N ASN A 116 -16.24 7.20 10.32
CA ASN A 116 -14.81 7.42 10.57
C ASN A 116 -14.30 8.49 9.61
N THR A 117 -13.39 9.31 10.07
CA THR A 117 -12.77 10.34 9.25
C THR A 117 -11.27 10.19 9.32
N VAL A 118 -10.61 10.24 8.17
CA VAL A 118 -9.16 10.15 8.10
C VAL A 118 -8.62 11.40 7.42
N THR A 119 -7.63 12.02 8.03
CA THR A 119 -6.92 13.16 7.46
C THR A 119 -5.45 12.81 7.39
N ALA A 120 -4.82 13.05 6.25
CA ALA A 120 -3.41 12.81 6.08
C ALA A 120 -2.69 14.11 5.82
N LEU A 121 -1.58 14.32 6.52
CA LEU A 121 -0.77 15.52 6.38
C LEU A 121 0.66 15.12 6.07
N SER A 122 1.23 15.73 5.04
CA SER A 122 2.63 15.52 4.72
C SER A 122 3.42 16.56 5.50
N LEU A 123 4.23 16.11 6.44
CA LEU A 123 4.90 17.00 7.36
C LEU A 123 6.37 17.19 7.07
N PHE A 124 7.07 16.13 6.66
CA PHE A 124 8.51 16.16 6.60
C PHE A 124 9.02 15.48 5.35
N GLY A 125 10.06 16.07 4.76
CA GLY A 125 10.79 15.41 3.70
C GLY A 125 11.80 14.43 4.28
N PRO A 126 12.62 13.82 3.40
CA PRO A 126 13.59 12.83 3.86
C PRO A 126 14.59 13.37 4.86
N ASP A 127 14.87 14.65 4.82
CA ASP A 127 15.82 15.27 5.75
C ASP A 127 15.14 15.86 6.97
N GLY A 128 13.86 15.81 7.02
CA GLY A 128 13.09 16.47 8.07
C GLY A 128 12.80 15.61 9.30
#